data_0f204b0a2cef563987554d7f292a4c67
#
_entry.id   0f204b0a2cef563987554d7f292a4c67
#
_cell.length_a   1.000
_cell.length_b   1.000
_cell.length_c   1.000
_cell.angle_alpha   90.00
_cell.angle_beta   90.00
_cell.angle_gamma   90.00
#
_symmetry.space_group_name_H-M   'P 1'
#
loop_
_entity.id
_entity.type
_entity.pdbx_description
1 polymer ?
#
loop_
_entity_poly.entity_id
_entity_poly.type
_entity_poly.pdbx_seq_one_letter_code
_entity_poly.pdbx_strand_id
1 'polypeptide(L)'
;PEGGLVPAGPLTEPLIVRPTSETIIGDSFSKWVNSYRDLPILINQWANVVRWEMRTRMFLRTSEFLWQEGHTVHATREEALERTRLMLDVYAELAEKYLAMPVIKGRKTQSERFPGAVDTMCIEAMMQDRRALQAGTSHFLGQNFATASDIRFQDADEQEQYAWTTSWGASTRLIGGLIMSHGDDDGIILPPRVAPAHVVLMPIIRKAKDRAAVMEYAENLAKALRENTYHRRGIEVEIDTRDIGGARNWDWIKKGIPLRVEIGPRDMAAGAVFVARRDKAHRDRISMDKGQFVADIADILDDIQTNLYARALAFQRENTIPIEDPDAFNAFFTPRDREKPEIHGGFALSRWCGADQCEARIKETLGATIRCIPFEGQLE
;
A
#
# COMPACT_ATOMS: atom_id res chain seq x y z
N PRO A 1 -12.01 -31.15 21.68
CA PRO A 1 -11.51 -30.73 22.97
C PRO A 1 -11.75 -29.23 23.11
N GLU A 2 -12.65 -28.89 24.00
CA GLU A 2 -12.93 -27.53 24.45
C GLU A 2 -11.77 -27.11 25.37
N GLY A 3 -10.68 -26.65 24.82
CA GLY A 3 -9.49 -26.24 25.55
C GLY A 3 -9.06 -24.83 25.17
N GLY A 4 -9.85 -23.83 25.52
CA GLY A 4 -9.38 -22.45 25.53
C GLY A 4 -8.39 -22.23 26.67
N LEU A 5 -7.39 -21.36 26.48
CA LEU A 5 -6.53 -20.88 27.56
C LEU A 5 -7.40 -20.18 28.60
N VAL A 6 -7.29 -20.61 29.86
CA VAL A 6 -7.95 -19.95 31.00
C VAL A 6 -6.87 -19.17 31.76
N PRO A 7 -7.10 -17.89 32.10
CA PRO A 7 -6.14 -17.13 32.89
C PRO A 7 -5.84 -17.83 34.21
N ALA A 8 -4.57 -18.08 34.51
CA ALA A 8 -4.14 -18.69 35.78
C ALA A 8 -4.09 -17.66 36.93
N GLY A 9 -4.08 -16.38 36.60
CA GLY A 9 -4.04 -15.26 37.55
C GLY A 9 -3.72 -13.93 36.83
N PRO A 10 -3.73 -12.80 37.55
CA PRO A 10 -3.29 -11.53 37.02
C PRO A 10 -1.80 -11.56 36.65
N LEU A 11 -1.41 -10.79 35.63
CA LEU A 11 0.00 -10.61 35.30
C LEU A 11 0.73 -9.89 36.43
N THR A 12 1.96 -10.24 36.70
CA THR A 12 2.83 -9.56 37.68
C THR A 12 3.05 -8.11 37.30
N GLU A 13 3.21 -7.84 36.01
CA GLU A 13 3.28 -6.50 35.43
C GLU A 13 2.15 -6.33 34.43
N PRO A 14 1.28 -5.33 34.56
CA PRO A 14 0.20 -5.08 33.62
C PRO A 14 0.75 -4.73 32.23
N LEU A 15 0.18 -5.33 31.18
CA LEU A 15 0.44 -4.95 29.80
C LEU A 15 -0.66 -4.00 29.33
N ILE A 16 -0.24 -2.92 28.67
CA ILE A 16 -1.15 -1.97 28.06
C ILE A 16 -1.21 -2.24 26.55
N VAL A 17 -2.38 -2.62 26.07
CA VAL A 17 -2.65 -2.78 24.65
C VAL A 17 -3.06 -1.44 24.07
N ARG A 18 -2.32 -0.93 23.09
CA ARG A 18 -2.63 0.34 22.41
C ARG A 18 -3.33 0.10 21.09
N PRO A 19 -4.46 0.76 20.81
CA PRO A 19 -5.13 0.75 19.51
C PRO A 19 -4.57 1.81 18.56
N THR A 20 -3.86 2.81 19.10
CA THR A 20 -3.20 3.95 18.43
C THR A 20 -2.30 4.66 19.44
N SER A 21 -1.44 5.55 19.02
CA SER A 21 -0.39 6.10 19.90
C SER A 21 -0.55 7.58 20.25
N GLU A 22 -1.56 8.30 19.74
CA GLU A 22 -1.74 9.75 19.98
C GLU A 22 -1.71 10.09 21.46
N THR A 23 -2.40 9.33 22.30
CA THR A 23 -2.51 9.59 23.73
C THR A 23 -1.19 9.37 24.47
N ILE A 24 -0.50 8.24 24.17
CA ILE A 24 0.79 7.90 24.81
C ILE A 24 1.87 8.91 24.41
N ILE A 25 1.90 9.26 23.13
CA ILE A 25 2.87 10.22 22.58
C ILE A 25 2.54 11.64 23.06
N GLY A 26 1.25 11.98 23.20
CA GLY A 26 0.81 13.26 23.77
C GLY A 26 1.35 13.49 25.17
N ASP A 27 1.33 12.48 26.05
CA ASP A 27 1.95 12.54 27.38
C ASP A 27 3.48 12.78 27.32
N SER A 28 4.15 12.25 26.30
CA SER A 28 5.58 12.52 26.09
C SER A 28 5.82 13.93 25.56
N PHE A 29 4.99 14.39 24.61
CA PHE A 29 5.11 15.74 24.08
C PHE A 29 4.91 16.82 25.14
N SER A 30 3.98 16.63 26.09
CA SER A 30 3.78 17.57 27.18
C SER A 30 5.02 17.77 28.07
N LYS A 31 5.92 16.79 28.07
CA LYS A 31 7.19 16.85 28.82
C LYS A 31 8.37 17.39 27.99
N TRP A 32 8.28 17.28 26.67
CA TRP A 32 9.38 17.66 25.77
C TRP A 32 9.23 19.09 25.24
N VAL A 33 7.99 19.57 25.11
CA VAL A 33 7.69 20.90 24.56
C VAL A 33 7.59 21.90 25.70
N ASN A 34 8.43 22.92 25.68
CA ASN A 34 8.42 24.01 26.66
C ASN A 34 8.46 25.38 25.99
N SER A 35 9.12 25.50 24.83
CA SER A 35 9.35 26.74 24.13
C SER A 35 9.13 26.57 22.62
N TYR A 36 8.81 27.67 21.94
CA TYR A 36 8.74 27.69 20.47
C TYR A 36 10.02 27.19 19.79
N ARG A 37 11.17 27.24 20.50
CA ARG A 37 12.46 26.74 20.00
C ARG A 37 12.53 25.21 19.96
N ASP A 38 11.67 24.51 20.67
CA ASP A 38 11.55 23.06 20.64
C ASP A 38 10.75 22.58 19.43
N LEU A 39 10.05 23.50 18.76
CA LEU A 39 9.13 23.22 17.66
C LEU A 39 9.75 23.50 16.27
N PRO A 40 9.39 22.72 15.24
CA PRO A 40 8.50 21.58 15.30
C PRO A 40 9.17 20.30 15.83
N ILE A 41 8.43 19.47 16.56
CA ILE A 41 8.84 18.09 16.86
C ILE A 41 8.23 17.17 15.81
N LEU A 42 9.07 16.37 15.14
CA LEU A 42 8.69 15.46 14.08
C LEU A 42 9.21 14.06 14.42
N ILE A 43 8.32 13.16 14.81
CA ILE A 43 8.68 11.78 15.12
C ILE A 43 7.84 10.79 14.34
N ASN A 44 8.40 9.62 14.12
CA ASN A 44 7.64 8.47 13.62
C ASN A 44 8.11 7.18 14.32
N GLN A 45 7.33 6.14 14.20
CA GLN A 45 7.70 4.81 14.67
C GLN A 45 7.21 3.73 13.71
N TRP A 46 7.96 2.63 13.66
CA TRP A 46 7.54 1.36 13.14
C TRP A 46 7.08 0.51 14.32
N ALA A 47 5.80 0.21 14.38
CA ALA A 47 5.21 -0.36 15.56
C ALA A 47 4.08 -1.33 15.20
N ASN A 48 3.52 -1.97 16.21
CA ASN A 48 2.27 -2.71 16.13
C ASN A 48 1.19 -2.00 16.93
N VAL A 49 -0.06 -2.25 16.58
CA VAL A 49 -1.23 -1.91 17.38
C VAL A 49 -2.21 -3.08 17.37
N VAL A 50 -3.05 -3.14 18.40
CA VAL A 50 -4.09 -4.17 18.53
C VAL A 50 -5.44 -3.49 18.58
N ARG A 51 -6.36 -3.93 17.73
CA ARG A 51 -7.73 -3.43 17.66
C ARG A 51 -8.70 -4.60 17.70
N TRP A 52 -9.82 -4.43 18.34
CA TRP A 52 -10.87 -5.43 18.29
C TRP A 52 -11.43 -5.55 16.89
N GLU A 53 -11.33 -6.76 16.31
CA GLU A 53 -11.82 -7.04 14.97
C GLU A 53 -12.55 -8.39 14.94
N MET A 54 -13.83 -8.33 14.65
CA MET A 54 -14.68 -9.54 14.62
C MET A 54 -14.59 -10.32 13.29
N ARG A 55 -14.26 -9.62 12.19
CA ARG A 55 -14.22 -10.22 10.84
C ARG A 55 -12.88 -9.95 10.19
N THR A 56 -11.90 -10.77 10.54
CA THR A 56 -10.54 -10.63 10.03
C THR A 56 -10.47 -10.99 8.54
N ARG A 57 -9.60 -10.27 7.81
CA ARG A 57 -9.18 -10.56 6.43
C ARG A 57 -7.69 -10.35 6.35
N MET A 58 -6.96 -11.33 5.83
CA MET A 58 -5.50 -11.28 5.74
C MET A 58 -5.03 -9.94 5.15
N PHE A 59 -4.08 -9.28 5.80
CA PHE A 59 -3.54 -7.95 5.53
C PHE A 59 -4.56 -6.80 5.55
N LEU A 60 -5.76 -6.97 5.07
CA LEU A 60 -6.74 -5.89 4.91
C LEU A 60 -7.37 -5.48 6.25
N ARG A 61 -7.63 -6.46 7.13
CA ARG A 61 -8.29 -6.24 8.41
C ARG A 61 -7.88 -7.33 9.40
N THR A 62 -6.98 -7.01 10.32
CA THR A 62 -6.45 -7.93 11.32
C THR A 62 -6.56 -7.32 12.72
N SER A 63 -6.63 -8.15 13.74
CA SER A 63 -6.72 -7.68 15.13
C SER A 63 -5.41 -7.03 15.58
N GLU A 64 -4.27 -7.57 15.13
CA GLU A 64 -2.96 -6.96 15.30
C GLU A 64 -2.36 -6.71 13.92
N PHE A 65 -1.71 -5.57 13.75
CA PHE A 65 -1.02 -5.24 12.50
C PHE A 65 0.20 -4.36 12.75
N LEU A 66 1.16 -4.51 11.85
CA LEU A 66 2.33 -3.63 11.78
C LEU A 66 1.98 -2.39 10.95
N TRP A 67 2.50 -1.25 11.38
CA TRP A 67 2.34 0.00 10.67
C TRP A 67 3.52 0.95 10.87
N GLN A 68 3.54 1.96 10.06
CA GLN A 68 4.26 3.19 10.31
C GLN A 68 3.24 4.23 10.75
N GLU A 69 3.52 4.90 11.84
CA GLU A 69 2.78 6.08 12.28
C GLU A 69 3.72 7.22 12.62
N GLY A 70 3.28 8.44 12.32
CA GLY A 70 4.00 9.63 12.66
C GLY A 70 3.16 10.57 13.50
N HIS A 71 3.83 11.33 14.34
CA HIS A 71 3.22 12.30 15.24
C HIS A 71 4.06 13.56 15.28
N THR A 72 3.42 14.73 15.19
CA THR A 72 4.14 15.98 15.16
C THR A 72 3.49 17.07 16.01
N VAL A 73 4.32 18.00 16.45
CA VAL A 73 3.89 19.18 17.21
C VAL A 73 4.46 20.42 16.52
N HIS A 74 3.62 21.43 16.36
CA HIS A 74 3.92 22.67 15.66
C HIS A 74 3.50 23.91 16.46
N ALA A 75 4.17 25.02 16.20
CA ALA A 75 3.84 26.30 16.79
C ALA A 75 2.57 26.90 16.18
N THR A 76 2.35 26.70 14.88
CA THR A 76 1.25 27.31 14.14
C THR A 76 0.32 26.29 13.50
N ARG A 77 -0.91 26.74 13.26
CA ARG A 77 -1.93 25.99 12.53
C ARG A 77 -1.49 25.68 11.10
N GLU A 78 -0.88 26.64 10.47
CA GLU A 78 -0.45 26.59 9.06
C GLU A 78 0.64 25.54 8.89
N GLU A 79 1.64 25.48 9.75
CA GLU A 79 2.70 24.45 9.75
C GLU A 79 2.11 23.05 9.91
N ALA A 80 1.17 22.88 10.84
CA ALA A 80 0.51 21.60 11.08
C ALA A 80 -0.33 21.14 9.86
N LEU A 81 -1.06 22.07 9.22
CA LEU A 81 -1.83 21.77 7.99
C LEU A 81 -0.92 21.42 6.82
N GLU A 82 0.19 22.15 6.63
CA GLU A 82 1.17 21.84 5.61
C GLU A 82 1.77 20.44 5.83
N ARG A 83 2.14 20.11 7.06
CA ARG A 83 2.62 18.77 7.42
C ARG A 83 1.59 17.69 7.14
N THR A 84 0.32 17.92 7.46
CA THR A 84 -0.77 16.98 7.18
C THR A 84 -0.88 16.69 5.68
N ARG A 85 -0.82 17.71 4.83
CA ARG A 85 -0.87 17.58 3.36
C ARG A 85 0.37 16.87 2.82
N LEU A 86 1.55 17.29 3.26
CA LEU A 86 2.83 16.68 2.85
C LEU A 86 2.84 15.19 3.10
N MET A 87 2.38 14.74 4.27
CA MET A 87 2.39 13.31 4.60
C MET A 87 1.35 12.51 3.83
N LEU A 88 0.22 13.11 3.48
CA LEU A 88 -0.72 12.50 2.54
C LEU A 88 -0.08 12.30 1.16
N ASP A 89 0.64 13.31 0.68
CA ASP A 89 1.33 13.25 -0.62
C ASP A 89 2.44 12.19 -0.63
N VAL A 90 3.19 12.03 0.48
CA VAL A 90 4.17 10.94 0.65
C VAL A 90 3.50 9.58 0.56
N TYR A 91 2.34 9.39 1.18
CA TYR A 91 1.61 8.13 1.09
C TYR A 91 1.03 7.89 -0.31
N ALA A 92 0.54 8.93 -0.97
CA ALA A 92 0.10 8.84 -2.37
C ALA A 92 1.26 8.46 -3.29
N GLU A 93 2.43 9.08 -3.11
CA GLU A 93 3.64 8.74 -3.85
C GLU A 93 4.06 7.29 -3.65
N LEU A 94 4.04 6.79 -2.41
CA LEU A 94 4.29 5.38 -2.11
C LEU A 94 3.32 4.46 -2.85
N ALA A 95 2.02 4.75 -2.77
CA ALA A 95 0.99 3.95 -3.43
C ALA A 95 1.14 3.96 -4.95
N GLU A 96 1.30 5.12 -5.56
CA GLU A 96 1.30 5.26 -7.02
C GLU A 96 2.63 4.87 -7.64
N LYS A 97 3.74 5.44 -7.13
CA LYS A 97 5.05 5.24 -7.75
C LYS A 97 5.69 3.90 -7.39
N TYR A 98 5.51 3.42 -6.16
CA TYR A 98 6.15 2.18 -5.71
C TYR A 98 5.24 0.96 -5.81
N LEU A 99 4.00 1.07 -5.35
CA LEU A 99 3.04 -0.03 -5.38
C LEU A 99 2.25 -0.10 -6.69
N ALA A 100 2.44 0.86 -7.61
CA ALA A 100 1.68 0.99 -8.85
C ALA A 100 0.15 1.00 -8.64
N MET A 101 -0.31 1.50 -7.49
CA MET A 101 -1.71 1.61 -7.10
C MET A 101 -2.19 3.06 -7.25
N PRO A 102 -3.04 3.38 -8.22
CA PRO A 102 -3.65 4.71 -8.33
C PRO A 102 -4.56 4.98 -7.14
N VAL A 103 -4.50 6.20 -6.60
CA VAL A 103 -5.28 6.60 -5.45
C VAL A 103 -5.99 7.93 -5.67
N ILE A 104 -7.15 8.08 -5.05
CA ILE A 104 -7.89 9.34 -4.99
C ILE A 104 -7.58 9.98 -3.63
N LYS A 105 -7.02 11.19 -3.65
CA LYS A 105 -6.80 12.00 -2.45
C LYS A 105 -8.07 12.77 -2.11
N GLY A 106 -8.46 12.77 -0.85
CA GLY A 106 -9.63 13.51 -0.42
C GLY A 106 -9.71 13.66 1.09
N ARG A 107 -10.80 14.30 1.51
CA ARG A 107 -11.10 14.58 2.91
C ARG A 107 -12.23 13.69 3.40
N LYS A 108 -12.11 13.16 4.60
CA LYS A 108 -13.20 12.40 5.25
C LYS A 108 -14.36 13.30 5.65
N THR A 109 -15.55 12.74 5.59
CA THR A 109 -16.75 13.36 6.21
C THR A 109 -16.57 13.45 7.73
N GLN A 110 -17.40 14.22 8.41
CA GLN A 110 -17.29 14.37 9.85
C GLN A 110 -17.50 13.05 10.60
N SER A 111 -18.41 12.19 10.13
CA SER A 111 -18.72 10.89 10.73
C SER A 111 -17.60 9.85 10.54
N GLU A 112 -16.77 9.98 9.49
CA GLU A 112 -15.70 9.04 9.16
C GLU A 112 -14.29 9.58 9.53
N ARG A 113 -14.21 10.74 10.18
CA ARG A 113 -12.96 11.30 10.69
C ARG A 113 -12.37 10.45 11.80
N PHE A 114 -11.07 10.56 11.96
CA PHE A 114 -10.40 10.03 13.14
C PHE A 114 -10.94 10.71 14.41
N PRO A 115 -11.33 9.95 15.45
CA PRO A 115 -11.87 10.52 16.68
C PRO A 115 -10.92 11.55 17.29
N GLY A 116 -11.43 12.77 17.51
CA GLY A 116 -10.64 13.88 18.05
C GLY A 116 -9.90 14.72 17.01
N ALA A 117 -9.84 14.31 15.75
CA ALA A 117 -9.24 15.13 14.69
C ALA A 117 -10.20 16.24 14.25
N VAL A 118 -9.63 17.42 13.98
CA VAL A 118 -10.34 18.52 13.33
C VAL A 118 -10.59 18.21 11.85
N ASP A 119 -9.61 17.57 11.19
CA ASP A 119 -9.72 17.12 9.81
C ASP A 119 -8.96 15.82 9.59
N THR A 120 -9.44 14.98 8.66
CA THR A 120 -8.78 13.76 8.25
C THR A 120 -8.73 13.69 6.75
N MET A 121 -7.53 13.63 6.20
CA MET A 121 -7.25 13.41 4.79
C MET A 121 -6.92 11.94 4.57
N CYS A 122 -7.25 11.40 3.41
CA CYS A 122 -7.02 10.00 3.07
C CYS A 122 -6.65 9.81 1.62
N ILE A 123 -6.08 8.65 1.33
CA ILE A 123 -5.92 8.11 -0.01
C ILE A 123 -6.77 6.85 -0.14
N GLU A 124 -7.59 6.79 -1.18
CA GLU A 124 -8.51 5.68 -1.46
C GLU A 124 -8.10 4.99 -2.77
N ALA A 125 -7.82 3.70 -2.70
CA ALA A 125 -7.56 2.87 -3.87
C ALA A 125 -8.80 2.04 -4.24
N MET A 126 -8.87 1.56 -5.48
CA MET A 126 -9.87 0.59 -5.92
C MET A 126 -9.23 -0.78 -6.09
N MET A 127 -9.80 -1.79 -5.45
CA MET A 127 -9.42 -3.20 -5.63
C MET A 127 -10.16 -3.81 -6.83
N GLN A 128 -9.69 -4.95 -7.34
CA GLN A 128 -10.29 -5.62 -8.51
C GLN A 128 -11.74 -6.09 -8.28
N ASP A 129 -12.17 -6.22 -7.03
CA ASP A 129 -13.58 -6.44 -6.66
C ASP A 129 -14.41 -5.14 -6.63
N ARG A 130 -13.86 -4.02 -7.18
CA ARG A 130 -14.43 -2.68 -7.22
C ARG A 130 -14.66 -2.02 -5.86
N ARG A 131 -14.19 -2.63 -4.78
CA ARG A 131 -14.31 -2.06 -3.45
C ARG A 131 -13.20 -1.06 -3.17
N ALA A 132 -13.55 -0.06 -2.37
CA ALA A 132 -12.59 0.92 -1.89
C ALA A 132 -11.66 0.34 -0.83
N LEU A 133 -10.39 0.74 -0.90
CA LEU A 133 -9.39 0.49 0.12
C LEU A 133 -8.83 1.82 0.61
N GLN A 134 -9.05 2.15 1.88
CA GLN A 134 -8.32 3.25 2.51
C GLN A 134 -6.86 2.83 2.68
N ALA A 135 -5.97 3.41 1.88
CA ALA A 135 -4.57 3.02 1.78
C ALA A 135 -3.67 3.78 2.76
N GLY A 136 -4.09 4.96 3.20
CA GLY A 136 -3.37 5.77 4.20
C GLY A 136 -4.20 6.94 4.64
N THR A 137 -3.88 7.50 5.83
CA THR A 137 -4.54 8.67 6.39
C THR A 137 -3.53 9.64 6.98
N SER A 138 -3.89 10.91 6.94
CA SER A 138 -3.16 11.99 7.60
C SER A 138 -4.18 12.89 8.32
N HIS A 139 -3.94 13.13 9.60
CA HIS A 139 -4.88 13.79 10.51
C HIS A 139 -4.35 15.14 10.94
N PHE A 140 -5.11 16.18 10.72
CA PHE A 140 -4.94 17.45 11.40
C PHE A 140 -5.71 17.39 12.71
N LEU A 141 -4.99 17.21 13.83
CA LEU A 141 -5.59 17.07 15.15
C LEU A 141 -5.98 18.43 15.76
N GLY A 142 -5.49 19.52 15.16
CA GLY A 142 -5.68 20.85 15.70
C GLY A 142 -5.01 20.98 17.06
N GLN A 143 -5.73 21.53 18.02
CA GLN A 143 -5.31 21.64 19.43
C GLN A 143 -6.06 20.67 20.37
N ASN A 144 -6.91 19.80 19.85
CA ASN A 144 -7.74 18.93 20.68
C ASN A 144 -6.91 17.99 21.55
N PHE A 145 -5.92 17.29 20.96
CA PHE A 145 -5.01 16.43 21.71
C PHE A 145 -4.02 17.23 22.56
N ALA A 146 -3.59 18.40 22.07
CA ALA A 146 -2.69 19.28 22.82
C ALA A 146 -3.37 19.79 24.09
N THR A 147 -4.64 20.17 24.02
CA THR A 147 -5.43 20.59 25.19
C THR A 147 -5.65 19.42 26.16
N ALA A 148 -5.98 18.22 25.61
CA ALA A 148 -6.25 17.05 26.45
C ALA A 148 -5.00 16.52 27.19
N SER A 149 -3.80 16.67 26.58
CA SER A 149 -2.52 16.20 27.13
C SER A 149 -1.66 17.34 27.71
N ASP A 150 -2.19 18.55 27.76
CA ASP A 150 -1.51 19.76 28.25
C ASP A 150 -0.17 20.06 27.54
N ILE A 151 -0.16 19.95 26.20
CA ILE A 151 1.02 20.23 25.38
C ILE A 151 1.06 21.73 25.12
N ARG A 152 1.84 22.47 25.93
CA ARG A 152 1.99 23.91 25.85
C ARG A 152 3.42 24.32 25.54
N PHE A 153 3.59 25.49 24.97
CA PHE A 153 4.87 26.12 24.75
C PHE A 153 4.78 27.63 25.00
N GLN A 154 5.90 28.21 25.40
CA GLN A 154 6.05 29.66 25.46
C GLN A 154 6.46 30.18 24.09
N ASP A 155 5.70 31.10 23.54
CA ASP A 155 6.02 31.74 22.25
C ASP A 155 7.14 32.81 22.35
N ALA A 156 7.42 33.51 21.25
CA ALA A 156 8.47 34.53 21.21
C ALA A 156 8.15 35.78 22.06
N ASP A 157 6.88 36.00 22.36
CA ASP A 157 6.38 37.10 23.19
C ASP A 157 6.15 36.67 24.64
N GLU A 158 6.76 35.55 25.06
CA GLU A 158 6.65 34.95 26.40
C GLU A 158 5.21 34.56 26.80
N GLN A 159 4.31 34.38 25.83
CA GLN A 159 2.94 33.95 26.09
C GLN A 159 2.84 32.43 25.99
N GLU A 160 2.12 31.82 26.93
CA GLU A 160 1.84 30.39 26.92
C GLU A 160 0.71 30.06 25.94
N GLN A 161 0.95 29.09 25.05
CA GLN A 161 -0.01 28.66 24.03
C GLN A 161 -0.08 27.15 23.94
N TYR A 162 -1.24 26.58 23.57
CA TYR A 162 -1.34 25.19 23.16
C TYR A 162 -0.75 24.99 21.77
N ALA A 163 0.01 23.90 21.63
CA ALA A 163 0.59 23.52 20.36
C ALA A 163 -0.45 22.97 19.37
N TRP A 164 -0.08 22.93 18.09
CA TRP A 164 -0.85 22.28 17.03
C TRP A 164 -0.26 20.91 16.72
N THR A 165 -1.10 19.89 16.63
CA THR A 165 -0.62 18.52 16.47
C THR A 165 -1.18 17.86 15.22
N THR A 166 -0.41 16.90 14.68
CA THR A 166 -0.82 16.04 13.58
C THR A 166 -0.43 14.60 13.83
N SER A 167 -1.13 13.67 13.20
CA SER A 167 -0.72 12.27 13.13
C SER A 167 -1.02 11.71 11.74
N TRP A 168 -0.31 10.65 11.35
CA TRP A 168 -0.54 9.93 10.10
C TRP A 168 -0.16 8.47 10.25
N GLY A 169 -0.72 7.61 9.40
CA GLY A 169 -0.43 6.19 9.46
C GLY A 169 -0.69 5.44 8.16
N ALA A 170 0.21 4.48 7.89
CA ALA A 170 0.06 3.48 6.85
C ALA A 170 0.48 2.11 7.38
N SER A 171 -0.27 1.07 7.06
CA SER A 171 -0.09 -0.26 7.64
C SER A 171 0.21 -1.32 6.58
N THR A 172 0.48 -2.54 7.04
CA THR A 172 0.57 -3.74 6.20
C THR A 172 -0.69 -4.02 5.37
N ARG A 173 -1.77 -3.25 5.56
CA ARG A 173 -2.92 -3.22 4.64
C ARG A 173 -2.50 -2.92 3.20
N LEU A 174 -1.44 -2.14 2.98
CA LEU A 174 -0.90 -1.87 1.66
C LEU A 174 -0.43 -3.13 0.93
N ILE A 175 0.03 -4.16 1.64
CA ILE A 175 0.36 -5.47 1.05
C ILE A 175 -0.92 -6.11 0.49
N GLY A 176 -2.01 -6.11 1.27
CA GLY A 176 -3.31 -6.57 0.80
C GLY A 176 -3.82 -5.75 -0.38
N GLY A 177 -3.65 -4.43 -0.34
CA GLY A 177 -4.00 -3.52 -1.44
C GLY A 177 -3.25 -3.86 -2.73
N LEU A 178 -1.93 -4.07 -2.66
CA LEU A 178 -1.11 -4.48 -3.79
C LEU A 178 -1.59 -5.80 -4.39
N ILE A 179 -1.85 -6.81 -3.55
CA ILE A 179 -2.34 -8.13 -3.99
C ILE A 179 -3.70 -7.98 -4.67
N MET A 180 -4.62 -7.24 -4.06
CA MET A 180 -5.97 -7.03 -4.57
C MET A 180 -6.05 -6.12 -5.80
N SER A 181 -5.00 -5.33 -6.06
CA SER A 181 -4.92 -4.46 -7.25
C SER A 181 -4.26 -5.15 -8.44
N HIS A 182 -3.27 -6.02 -8.21
CA HIS A 182 -2.44 -6.56 -9.29
C HIS A 182 -2.48 -8.07 -9.42
N GLY A 183 -2.75 -8.81 -8.32
CA GLY A 183 -2.75 -10.27 -8.32
C GLY A 183 -3.73 -10.87 -9.33
N ASP A 184 -3.44 -12.10 -9.76
CA ASP A 184 -4.30 -12.91 -10.61
C ASP A 184 -4.47 -14.32 -10.03
N ASP A 185 -5.15 -15.21 -10.74
CA ASP A 185 -5.39 -16.60 -10.30
C ASP A 185 -4.09 -17.42 -10.18
N ASP A 186 -3.01 -16.98 -10.82
CA ASP A 186 -1.70 -17.61 -10.77
C ASP A 186 -0.86 -17.16 -9.56
N GLY A 187 -1.22 -16.05 -8.91
CA GLY A 187 -0.55 -15.56 -7.71
C GLY A 187 -0.31 -14.04 -7.67
N ILE A 188 0.67 -13.63 -6.88
CA ILE A 188 1.03 -12.21 -6.71
C ILE A 188 1.69 -11.68 -7.99
N ILE A 189 1.47 -10.39 -8.26
CA ILE A 189 2.23 -9.61 -9.26
C ILE A 189 2.89 -8.45 -8.54
N LEU A 190 4.21 -8.48 -8.46
CA LEU A 190 4.95 -7.44 -7.74
C LEU A 190 5.41 -6.34 -8.69
N PRO A 191 5.09 -5.08 -8.40
CA PRO A 191 5.75 -3.96 -9.05
C PRO A 191 7.26 -4.01 -8.84
N PRO A 192 8.09 -3.81 -9.87
CA PRO A 192 9.54 -3.93 -9.76
C PRO A 192 10.17 -3.09 -8.66
N ARG A 193 9.62 -1.91 -8.37
CA ARG A 193 10.17 -0.99 -7.34
C ARG A 193 10.11 -1.56 -5.92
N VAL A 194 9.26 -2.55 -5.68
CA VAL A 194 9.10 -3.20 -4.34
C VAL A 194 9.39 -4.70 -4.37
N ALA A 195 9.69 -5.27 -5.53
CA ALA A 195 10.00 -6.68 -5.63
C ALA A 195 11.30 -7.02 -4.87
N PRO A 196 11.35 -8.12 -4.09
CA PRO A 196 12.56 -8.54 -3.37
C PRO A 196 13.66 -8.99 -4.33
N ALA A 197 13.29 -9.55 -5.48
CA ALA A 197 14.18 -9.83 -6.59
C ALA A 197 13.54 -9.31 -7.87
N HIS A 198 14.33 -8.71 -8.75
CA HIS A 198 13.86 -8.22 -10.07
C HIS A 198 13.84 -9.32 -11.11
N VAL A 199 14.84 -10.19 -11.06
CA VAL A 199 15.07 -11.26 -12.04
C VAL A 199 15.35 -12.57 -11.33
N VAL A 200 14.75 -13.65 -11.80
CA VAL A 200 15.16 -15.00 -11.46
C VAL A 200 15.69 -15.70 -12.70
N LEU A 201 16.92 -16.18 -12.62
CA LEU A 201 17.55 -16.99 -13.63
C LEU A 201 17.30 -18.47 -13.33
N MET A 202 16.79 -19.20 -14.31
CA MET A 202 16.43 -20.61 -14.18
C MET A 202 17.26 -21.44 -15.19
N PRO A 203 18.44 -21.93 -14.80
CA PRO A 203 19.25 -22.81 -15.63
C PRO A 203 18.49 -24.10 -15.98
N ILE A 204 18.45 -24.44 -17.29
CA ILE A 204 17.81 -25.66 -17.83
C ILE A 204 18.90 -26.69 -18.17
N ILE A 205 19.13 -27.62 -17.25
CA ILE A 205 20.18 -28.61 -17.35
C ILE A 205 19.55 -29.98 -17.62
N ARG A 206 19.56 -30.39 -18.91
CA ARG A 206 19.01 -31.71 -19.31
C ARG A 206 20.05 -32.83 -19.28
N LYS A 207 21.33 -32.53 -19.45
CA LYS A 207 22.45 -33.49 -19.46
C LYS A 207 23.51 -32.99 -18.50
N ALA A 208 24.05 -33.88 -17.68
CA ALA A 208 25.07 -33.55 -16.69
C ALA A 208 26.31 -32.85 -17.29
N LYS A 209 26.68 -33.20 -18.52
CA LYS A 209 27.81 -32.56 -19.23
C LYS A 209 27.61 -31.07 -19.52
N ASP A 210 26.35 -30.59 -19.62
CA ASP A 210 26.06 -29.22 -19.97
C ASP A 210 26.00 -28.33 -18.69
N ARG A 211 26.02 -28.93 -17.49
CA ARG A 211 25.81 -28.24 -16.21
C ARG A 211 26.82 -27.10 -16.00
N ALA A 212 28.11 -27.39 -16.16
CA ALA A 212 29.14 -26.39 -15.87
C ALA A 212 28.99 -25.15 -16.78
N ALA A 213 28.81 -25.36 -18.06
CA ALA A 213 28.68 -24.25 -19.02
C ALA A 213 27.40 -23.44 -18.84
N VAL A 214 26.25 -24.10 -18.55
CA VAL A 214 24.99 -23.42 -18.31
C VAL A 214 25.05 -22.60 -17.00
N MET A 215 25.66 -23.12 -15.97
CA MET A 215 25.85 -22.42 -14.71
C MET A 215 26.77 -21.21 -14.86
N GLU A 216 27.92 -21.38 -15.54
CA GLU A 216 28.83 -20.29 -15.79
C GLU A 216 28.16 -19.16 -16.61
N TYR A 217 27.35 -19.51 -17.61
CA TYR A 217 26.57 -18.51 -18.35
C TYR A 217 25.57 -17.77 -17.48
N ALA A 218 24.85 -18.48 -16.60
CA ALA A 218 23.89 -17.88 -15.67
C ALA A 218 24.59 -16.97 -14.63
N GLU A 219 25.72 -17.39 -14.09
CA GLU A 219 26.51 -16.60 -13.13
C GLU A 219 27.09 -15.33 -13.76
N ASN A 220 27.61 -15.43 -14.99
CA ASN A 220 28.09 -14.29 -15.75
C ASN A 220 26.97 -13.32 -16.11
N LEU A 221 25.78 -13.82 -16.46
CA LEU A 221 24.60 -12.98 -16.68
C LEU A 221 24.16 -12.29 -15.38
N ALA A 222 24.08 -13.03 -14.26
CA ALA A 222 23.71 -12.47 -12.98
C ALA A 222 24.67 -11.36 -12.53
N LYS A 223 25.98 -11.57 -12.75
CA LYS A 223 27.00 -10.56 -12.46
C LYS A 223 26.78 -9.31 -13.29
N ALA A 224 26.60 -9.44 -14.61
CA ALA A 224 26.36 -8.30 -15.49
C ALA A 224 25.06 -7.53 -15.16
N LEU A 225 23.98 -8.24 -14.80
CA LEU A 225 22.74 -7.60 -14.35
C LEU A 225 22.92 -6.82 -13.05
N ARG A 226 23.65 -7.38 -12.07
CA ARG A 226 23.91 -6.71 -10.76
C ARG A 226 24.79 -5.47 -10.87
N GLU A 227 25.50 -5.26 -11.96
CA GLU A 227 26.25 -4.03 -12.24
C GLU A 227 25.32 -2.86 -12.63
N ASN A 228 24.05 -3.13 -12.93
CA ASN A 228 23.04 -2.13 -13.25
C ASN A 228 22.26 -1.70 -12.00
N THR A 229 21.63 -0.54 -12.11
CA THR A 229 20.75 0.01 -11.07
C THR A 229 19.36 0.32 -11.63
N TYR A 230 18.36 0.19 -10.78
CA TYR A 230 16.98 0.58 -11.05
C TYR A 230 16.44 1.38 -9.88
N HIS A 231 16.04 2.65 -10.10
CA HIS A 231 15.58 3.56 -9.04
C HIS A 231 16.49 3.61 -7.80
N ARG A 232 17.81 3.81 -8.03
CA ARG A 232 18.86 3.90 -6.99
C ARG A 232 19.08 2.59 -6.21
N ARG A 233 18.51 1.50 -6.65
CA ARG A 233 18.68 0.16 -6.09
C ARG A 233 19.41 -0.71 -7.10
N GLY A 234 20.37 -1.53 -6.66
CA GLY A 234 21.00 -2.53 -7.51
C GLY A 234 19.98 -3.53 -8.06
N ILE A 235 20.22 -4.06 -9.24
CA ILE A 235 19.38 -5.15 -9.76
C ILE A 235 19.58 -6.40 -8.91
N GLU A 236 18.50 -6.84 -8.25
CA GLU A 236 18.49 -8.06 -7.44
C GLU A 236 18.20 -9.27 -8.34
N VAL A 237 19.11 -10.23 -8.35
CA VAL A 237 19.06 -11.43 -9.21
C VAL A 237 19.17 -12.68 -8.36
N GLU A 238 18.17 -13.57 -8.51
CA GLU A 238 18.19 -14.92 -7.93
C GLU A 238 18.59 -15.93 -9.01
N ILE A 239 19.35 -16.97 -8.64
CA ILE A 239 19.65 -18.12 -9.51
C ILE A 239 19.00 -19.34 -8.87
N ASP A 240 17.98 -19.88 -9.52
CA ASP A 240 17.28 -21.06 -9.04
C ASP A 240 17.82 -22.33 -9.71
N THR A 241 18.54 -23.12 -8.95
CA THR A 241 19.15 -24.38 -9.42
C THR A 241 18.40 -25.64 -9.00
N ARG A 242 17.22 -25.48 -8.36
CA ARG A 242 16.41 -26.63 -7.92
C ARG A 242 15.98 -27.47 -9.11
N ASP A 243 16.11 -28.78 -8.98
CA ASP A 243 15.67 -29.73 -10.02
C ASP A 243 14.28 -30.29 -9.67
N ILE A 244 13.26 -29.43 -9.81
CA ILE A 244 11.85 -29.74 -9.54
C ILE A 244 10.96 -29.58 -10.78
N GLY A 245 11.56 -29.60 -11.97
CA GLY A 245 10.84 -29.50 -13.23
C GLY A 245 10.01 -28.25 -13.37
N GLY A 246 8.81 -28.37 -13.93
CA GLY A 246 7.89 -27.23 -14.18
C GLY A 246 7.42 -26.53 -12.90
N ALA A 247 7.43 -27.18 -11.75
CA ALA A 247 7.04 -26.59 -10.47
C ALA A 247 7.89 -25.37 -10.11
N ARG A 248 9.18 -25.37 -10.50
CA ARG A 248 10.10 -24.24 -10.30
C ARG A 248 9.58 -22.93 -10.90
N ASN A 249 9.12 -22.98 -12.13
CA ASN A 249 8.57 -21.81 -12.82
C ASN A 249 7.30 -21.29 -12.12
N TRP A 250 6.40 -22.20 -11.71
CA TRP A 250 5.18 -21.85 -11.01
C TRP A 250 5.42 -21.26 -9.62
N ASP A 251 6.45 -21.72 -8.91
CA ASP A 251 6.83 -21.12 -7.62
C ASP A 251 7.17 -19.62 -7.78
N TRP A 252 7.88 -19.27 -8.86
CA TRP A 252 8.26 -17.88 -9.12
C TRP A 252 7.09 -17.04 -9.68
N ILE A 253 6.16 -17.65 -10.43
CA ILE A 253 4.91 -17.01 -10.82
C ILE A 253 4.10 -16.65 -9.57
N LYS A 254 3.88 -17.59 -8.66
CA LYS A 254 3.16 -17.37 -7.41
C LYS A 254 3.78 -16.28 -6.55
N LYS A 255 5.12 -16.22 -6.48
CA LYS A 255 5.86 -15.19 -5.76
C LYS A 255 5.83 -13.82 -6.44
N GLY A 256 5.37 -13.73 -7.68
CA GLY A 256 5.19 -12.48 -8.39
C GLY A 256 6.46 -11.79 -8.85
N ILE A 257 7.56 -12.52 -9.02
CA ILE A 257 8.83 -11.93 -9.46
C ILE A 257 8.69 -11.34 -10.87
N PRO A 258 9.13 -10.09 -11.10
CA PRO A 258 8.89 -9.37 -12.36
C PRO A 258 9.38 -10.09 -13.61
N LEU A 259 10.61 -10.62 -13.57
CA LEU A 259 11.24 -11.27 -14.70
C LEU A 259 11.71 -12.69 -14.36
N ARG A 260 11.29 -13.64 -15.16
CA ARG A 260 11.78 -15.02 -15.13
C ARG A 260 12.54 -15.29 -16.42
N VAL A 261 13.77 -15.79 -16.29
CA VAL A 261 14.69 -16.01 -17.40
C VAL A 261 15.14 -17.46 -17.41
N GLU A 262 14.76 -18.18 -18.45
CA GLU A 262 15.24 -19.55 -18.68
C GLU A 262 16.52 -19.51 -19.54
N ILE A 263 17.48 -20.35 -19.19
CA ILE A 263 18.78 -20.44 -19.85
C ILE A 263 19.10 -21.91 -20.09
N GLY A 264 19.12 -22.32 -21.32
CA GLY A 264 19.52 -23.66 -21.74
C GLY A 264 20.67 -23.66 -22.73
N PRO A 265 21.17 -24.87 -23.13
CA PRO A 265 22.28 -24.97 -24.10
C PRO A 265 22.00 -24.31 -25.45
N ARG A 266 20.74 -24.25 -25.90
CA ARG A 266 20.34 -23.58 -27.12
C ARG A 266 20.44 -22.06 -27.01
N ASP A 267 20.00 -21.52 -25.91
CA ASP A 267 20.03 -20.08 -25.64
C ASP A 267 21.48 -19.62 -25.53
N MET A 268 22.33 -20.38 -24.84
CA MET A 268 23.77 -20.13 -24.76
C MET A 268 24.43 -20.13 -26.15
N ALA A 269 24.13 -21.12 -26.99
CA ALA A 269 24.71 -21.23 -28.34
C ALA A 269 24.31 -20.04 -29.23
N ALA A 270 23.13 -19.45 -28.97
CA ALA A 270 22.61 -18.28 -29.66
C ALA A 270 23.05 -16.96 -29.02
N GLY A 271 23.76 -16.97 -27.89
CA GLY A 271 24.07 -15.76 -27.12
C GLY A 271 22.83 -15.08 -26.54
N ALA A 272 21.76 -15.84 -26.30
CA ALA A 272 20.45 -15.34 -25.97
C ALA A 272 19.97 -15.78 -24.57
N VAL A 273 18.85 -15.21 -24.14
CA VAL A 273 18.09 -15.55 -22.94
C VAL A 273 16.60 -15.67 -23.29
N PHE A 274 15.86 -16.53 -22.60
CA PHE A 274 14.43 -16.70 -22.81
C PHE A 274 13.63 -16.09 -21.66
N VAL A 275 13.01 -14.93 -21.90
CA VAL A 275 12.46 -14.03 -20.90
C VAL A 275 10.94 -14.14 -20.85
N ALA A 276 10.39 -14.23 -19.63
CA ALA A 276 8.97 -14.11 -19.33
C ALA A 276 8.73 -13.00 -18.31
N ARG A 277 7.76 -12.13 -18.59
CA ARG A 277 7.34 -11.05 -17.68
C ARG A 277 6.14 -11.49 -16.85
N ARG A 278 6.07 -11.03 -15.59
CA ARG A 278 4.95 -11.39 -14.71
C ARG A 278 3.68 -10.57 -14.98
N ASP A 279 3.80 -9.40 -15.57
CA ASP A 279 2.68 -8.52 -15.95
C ASP A 279 2.00 -8.92 -17.29
N LYS A 280 2.49 -9.95 -17.95
CA LYS A 280 1.94 -10.55 -19.18
C LYS A 280 1.49 -11.99 -18.91
N ALA A 281 0.76 -12.58 -19.87
CA ALA A 281 0.37 -13.98 -19.76
C ALA A 281 1.61 -14.88 -19.60
N HIS A 282 1.52 -15.91 -18.76
CA HIS A 282 2.66 -16.77 -18.43
C HIS A 282 3.25 -17.49 -19.64
N ARG A 283 2.52 -17.58 -20.76
CA ARG A 283 2.96 -18.16 -22.03
C ARG A 283 3.68 -17.16 -22.94
N ASP A 284 3.54 -15.88 -22.67
CA ASP A 284 4.19 -14.82 -23.45
C ASP A 284 5.66 -14.73 -23.05
N ARG A 285 6.48 -15.44 -23.83
CA ARG A 285 7.92 -15.52 -23.62
C ARG A 285 8.63 -15.07 -24.88
N ILE A 286 9.72 -14.36 -24.72
CA ILE A 286 10.52 -13.85 -25.83
C ILE A 286 11.97 -14.28 -25.69
N SER A 287 12.61 -14.59 -26.82
CA SER A 287 14.07 -14.75 -26.90
C SER A 287 14.69 -13.39 -27.14
N MET A 288 15.68 -13.02 -26.32
CA MET A 288 16.42 -11.77 -26.44
C MET A 288 17.92 -12.04 -26.48
N ASP A 289 18.67 -11.21 -27.21
CA ASP A 289 20.12 -11.19 -27.07
C ASP A 289 20.51 -10.88 -25.61
N LYS A 290 21.50 -11.59 -25.09
CA LYS A 290 21.96 -11.46 -23.71
C LYS A 290 22.48 -10.06 -23.40
N GLY A 291 23.28 -9.49 -24.34
CA GLY A 291 23.84 -8.15 -24.14
C GLY A 291 22.77 -7.07 -24.15
N GLN A 292 21.80 -7.19 -25.07
CA GLN A 292 20.65 -6.29 -25.13
C GLN A 292 19.78 -6.40 -23.89
N PHE A 293 19.50 -7.62 -23.39
CA PHE A 293 18.74 -7.82 -22.16
C PHE A 293 19.40 -7.14 -20.95
N VAL A 294 20.72 -7.23 -20.83
CA VAL A 294 21.48 -6.56 -19.78
C VAL A 294 21.44 -5.03 -19.94
N ALA A 295 21.58 -4.54 -21.16
CA ALA A 295 21.53 -3.10 -21.43
C ALA A 295 20.15 -2.50 -21.13
N ASP A 296 19.08 -3.20 -21.48
CA ASP A 296 17.70 -2.70 -21.36
C ASP A 296 17.02 -3.06 -20.04
N ILE A 297 17.72 -3.69 -19.09
CA ILE A 297 17.07 -4.24 -17.89
C ILE A 297 16.27 -3.19 -17.10
N ALA A 298 16.79 -1.98 -16.94
CA ALA A 298 16.11 -0.91 -16.23
C ALA A 298 14.84 -0.44 -16.95
N ASP A 299 14.91 -0.33 -18.27
CA ASP A 299 13.77 0.08 -19.11
C ASP A 299 12.67 -1.00 -19.12
N ILE A 300 13.05 -2.29 -19.17
CA ILE A 300 12.10 -3.41 -19.08
C ILE A 300 11.38 -3.39 -17.73
N LEU A 301 12.09 -3.14 -16.64
CA LEU A 301 11.49 -3.04 -15.30
C LEU A 301 10.57 -1.82 -15.18
N ASP A 302 10.95 -0.68 -15.75
CA ASP A 302 10.13 0.53 -15.72
C ASP A 302 8.87 0.39 -16.60
N ASP A 303 8.95 -0.31 -17.71
CA ASP A 303 7.80 -0.66 -18.54
C ASP A 303 6.83 -1.59 -17.78
N ILE A 304 7.33 -2.57 -17.01
CA ILE A 304 6.48 -3.41 -16.14
C ILE A 304 5.78 -2.53 -15.08
N GLN A 305 6.51 -1.66 -14.41
CA GLN A 305 5.97 -0.75 -13.39
C GLN A 305 4.85 0.13 -13.95
N THR A 306 5.12 0.73 -15.11
CA THR A 306 4.19 1.62 -15.81
C THR A 306 2.94 0.87 -16.29
N ASN A 307 3.11 -0.33 -16.85
CA ASN A 307 2.00 -1.16 -17.31
C ASN A 307 1.06 -1.56 -16.17
N LEU A 308 1.62 -1.92 -15.00
CA LEU A 308 0.81 -2.25 -13.82
C LEU A 308 -0.01 -1.05 -13.34
N TYR A 309 0.61 0.13 -13.25
CA TYR A 309 -0.07 1.36 -12.90
C TYR A 309 -1.17 1.73 -13.90
N ALA A 310 -0.84 1.73 -15.19
CA ALA A 310 -1.78 2.09 -16.25
C ALA A 310 -3.00 1.17 -16.28
N ARG A 311 -2.80 -0.15 -16.08
CA ARG A 311 -3.90 -1.12 -16.00
C ARG A 311 -4.81 -0.86 -14.80
N ALA A 312 -4.23 -0.61 -13.62
CA ALA A 312 -5.00 -0.32 -12.43
C ALA A 312 -5.75 1.02 -12.53
N LEU A 313 -5.12 2.04 -13.15
CA LEU A 313 -5.75 3.34 -13.38
C LEU A 313 -6.91 3.25 -14.38
N ALA A 314 -6.73 2.51 -15.47
CA ALA A 314 -7.82 2.28 -16.43
C ALA A 314 -9.02 1.60 -15.75
N PHE A 315 -8.76 0.55 -14.95
CA PHE A 315 -9.79 -0.13 -14.19
C PHE A 315 -10.52 0.79 -13.20
N GLN A 316 -9.78 1.63 -12.47
CA GLN A 316 -10.37 2.61 -11.55
C GLN A 316 -11.26 3.62 -12.30
N ARG A 317 -10.79 4.16 -13.43
CA ARG A 317 -11.55 5.11 -14.24
C ARG A 317 -12.81 4.50 -14.81
N GLU A 318 -12.74 3.31 -15.38
CA GLU A 318 -13.90 2.58 -15.93
C GLU A 318 -14.97 2.28 -14.87
N ASN A 319 -14.58 2.15 -13.60
CA ASN A 319 -15.46 1.82 -12.49
C ASN A 319 -15.72 3.00 -11.55
N THR A 320 -15.38 4.22 -11.95
CA THR A 320 -15.74 5.47 -11.27
C THR A 320 -16.78 6.20 -12.11
N ILE A 321 -18.03 6.15 -11.66
CA ILE A 321 -19.19 6.60 -12.47
C ILE A 321 -19.80 7.87 -11.86
N PRO A 322 -19.93 8.97 -12.62
CA PRO A 322 -20.74 10.11 -12.20
C PRO A 322 -22.21 9.73 -12.15
N ILE A 323 -22.86 9.91 -11.00
CA ILE A 323 -24.28 9.58 -10.81
C ILE A 323 -24.95 10.73 -10.08
N GLU A 324 -25.90 11.38 -10.73
CA GLU A 324 -26.68 12.48 -10.15
C GLU A 324 -28.11 12.05 -9.75
N ASP A 325 -28.66 11.06 -10.43
CA ASP A 325 -30.00 10.55 -10.18
C ASP A 325 -30.04 9.58 -8.98
N PRO A 326 -30.91 9.80 -7.97
CA PRO A 326 -31.00 8.95 -6.79
C PRO A 326 -31.40 7.50 -7.08
N ASP A 327 -32.27 7.25 -8.07
CA ASP A 327 -32.71 5.89 -8.41
C ASP A 327 -31.56 5.12 -9.10
N ALA A 328 -30.81 5.79 -9.98
CA ALA A 328 -29.62 5.23 -10.59
C ALA A 328 -28.54 4.93 -9.52
N PHE A 329 -28.37 5.81 -8.52
CA PHE A 329 -27.47 5.61 -7.40
C PHE A 329 -27.85 4.36 -6.57
N ASN A 330 -29.12 4.22 -6.23
CA ASN A 330 -29.64 3.06 -5.53
C ASN A 330 -29.42 1.76 -6.33
N ALA A 331 -29.73 1.79 -7.63
CA ALA A 331 -29.54 0.64 -8.52
C ALA A 331 -28.06 0.24 -8.64
N PHE A 332 -27.14 1.22 -8.68
CA PHE A 332 -25.70 0.99 -8.80
C PHE A 332 -25.12 0.19 -7.62
N PHE A 333 -25.61 0.42 -6.41
CA PHE A 333 -25.16 -0.28 -5.20
C PHE A 333 -26.02 -1.49 -4.81
N THR A 334 -27.10 -1.76 -5.53
CA THR A 334 -27.98 -2.90 -5.26
C THR A 334 -27.59 -4.07 -6.16
N PRO A 335 -27.18 -5.25 -5.61
CA PRO A 335 -26.87 -6.42 -6.43
C PRO A 335 -28.14 -6.92 -7.14
N ARG A 336 -27.99 -7.40 -8.39
CA ARG A 336 -29.10 -7.97 -9.17
C ARG A 336 -29.63 -9.26 -8.57
N ASP A 337 -28.71 -10.07 -8.06
CA ASP A 337 -29.04 -11.31 -7.34
C ASP A 337 -28.46 -11.22 -5.91
N ARG A 338 -29.33 -11.25 -4.91
CA ARG A 338 -28.94 -11.17 -3.49
C ARG A 338 -28.43 -12.52 -2.97
N GLU A 339 -28.83 -13.64 -3.57
CA GLU A 339 -28.40 -14.99 -3.16
C GLU A 339 -27.03 -15.33 -3.73
N LYS A 340 -26.70 -14.79 -4.91
CA LYS A 340 -25.40 -14.94 -5.57
C LYS A 340 -24.84 -13.56 -5.93
N PRO A 341 -24.37 -12.80 -4.93
CA PRO A 341 -23.89 -11.45 -5.18
C PRO A 341 -22.66 -11.48 -6.09
N GLU A 342 -22.87 -11.05 -7.33
CA GLU A 342 -21.77 -10.75 -8.26
C GLU A 342 -21.02 -9.49 -7.83
N ILE A 343 -19.85 -9.25 -8.41
CA ILE A 343 -19.15 -7.97 -8.26
C ILE A 343 -20.02 -6.89 -8.90
N HIS A 344 -20.48 -5.94 -8.09
CA HIS A 344 -21.32 -4.82 -8.51
C HIS A 344 -20.87 -3.52 -7.88
N GLY A 345 -21.39 -2.37 -8.38
CA GLY A 345 -20.99 -1.07 -7.91
C GLY A 345 -19.57 -0.69 -8.38
N GLY A 346 -18.91 0.09 -7.59
CA GLY A 346 -17.62 0.72 -7.85
C GLY A 346 -17.55 2.03 -7.07
N PHE A 347 -16.94 3.06 -7.64
CA PHE A 347 -17.02 4.41 -7.09
C PHE A 347 -18.13 5.19 -7.79
N ALA A 348 -19.10 5.66 -7.01
CA ALA A 348 -20.08 6.64 -7.48
C ALA A 348 -19.57 8.06 -7.14
N LEU A 349 -19.39 8.87 -8.16
CA LEU A 349 -19.13 10.31 -8.00
C LEU A 349 -20.46 11.04 -7.98
N SER A 350 -20.93 11.40 -6.78
CA SER A 350 -22.27 11.95 -6.58
C SER A 350 -22.22 13.16 -5.66
N ARG A 351 -23.18 14.08 -5.84
CA ARG A 351 -23.34 15.21 -4.93
C ARG A 351 -23.86 14.76 -3.59
N TRP A 352 -23.33 15.34 -2.55
CA TRP A 352 -23.74 15.10 -1.15
C TRP A 352 -24.20 16.39 -0.50
N CYS A 353 -25.28 16.32 0.27
CA CYS A 353 -25.87 17.49 0.92
C CYS A 353 -25.11 17.99 2.17
N GLY A 354 -24.04 17.25 2.58
CA GLY A 354 -23.27 17.60 3.78
C GLY A 354 -23.87 17.11 5.11
N ALA A 355 -25.05 16.47 5.09
CA ALA A 355 -25.73 16.06 6.32
C ALA A 355 -25.34 14.61 6.74
N ASP A 356 -24.94 14.44 8.01
CA ASP A 356 -24.58 13.13 8.59
C ASP A 356 -25.74 12.12 8.54
N GLN A 357 -26.97 12.57 8.70
CA GLN A 357 -28.16 11.73 8.59
C GLN A 357 -28.34 11.12 7.19
N CYS A 358 -27.98 11.86 6.15
CA CYS A 358 -28.02 11.38 4.78
C CYS A 358 -26.97 10.30 4.55
N GLU A 359 -25.76 10.50 5.05
CA GLU A 359 -24.68 9.52 5.02
C GLU A 359 -25.03 8.23 5.76
N ALA A 360 -25.58 8.36 6.99
CA ALA A 360 -26.02 7.23 7.80
C ALA A 360 -27.09 6.41 7.07
N ARG A 361 -28.07 7.06 6.42
CA ARG A 361 -29.12 6.38 5.65
C ARG A 361 -28.56 5.61 4.44
N ILE A 362 -27.62 6.20 3.68
CA ILE A 362 -26.95 5.52 2.57
C ILE A 362 -26.24 4.26 3.05
N LYS A 363 -25.52 4.37 4.17
CA LYS A 363 -24.80 3.25 4.78
C LYS A 363 -25.74 2.13 5.24
N GLU A 364 -26.83 2.48 5.87
CA GLU A 364 -27.85 1.52 6.37
C GLU A 364 -28.60 0.82 5.24
N THR A 365 -29.03 1.56 4.22
CA THR A 365 -29.90 1.02 3.15
C THR A 365 -29.13 0.30 2.05
N LEU A 366 -27.95 0.78 1.69
CA LEU A 366 -27.17 0.29 0.54
C LEU A 366 -25.86 -0.40 0.94
N GLY A 367 -25.43 -0.30 2.20
CA GLY A 367 -24.11 -0.74 2.62
C GLY A 367 -22.96 0.05 1.98
N ALA A 368 -23.28 1.14 1.31
CA ALA A 368 -22.30 2.06 0.71
C ALA A 368 -21.83 3.11 1.72
N THR A 369 -20.61 3.60 1.57
CA THR A 369 -20.04 4.62 2.45
C THR A 369 -19.45 5.74 1.62
N ILE A 370 -19.54 7.00 2.10
CA ILE A 370 -18.82 8.11 1.52
C ILE A 370 -17.33 7.92 1.85
N ARG A 371 -16.54 7.54 0.86
CA ARG A 371 -15.13 7.21 1.09
C ARG A 371 -14.28 8.45 1.36
N CYS A 372 -14.45 9.46 0.53
CA CYS A 372 -13.86 10.79 0.72
C CYS A 372 -14.60 11.82 -0.12
N ILE A 373 -14.39 13.09 0.21
CA ILE A 373 -14.65 14.23 -0.66
C ILE A 373 -13.34 14.48 -1.42
N PRO A 374 -13.26 14.17 -2.72
CA PRO A 374 -12.03 14.33 -3.49
C PRO A 374 -11.53 15.78 -3.48
N PHE A 375 -10.22 15.97 -3.51
CA PHE A 375 -9.66 17.29 -3.74
C PHE A 375 -9.88 17.69 -5.22
N GLU A 376 -9.89 19.01 -5.47
CA GLU A 376 -10.05 19.57 -6.81
C GLU A 376 -9.02 18.96 -7.78
N GLY A 377 -9.44 18.65 -9.01
CA GLY A 377 -8.59 18.07 -10.05
C GLY A 377 -8.27 16.58 -9.90
N GLN A 378 -8.83 15.88 -8.92
CA GLN A 378 -8.50 14.44 -8.71
C GLN A 378 -9.23 13.48 -9.66
N LEU A 379 -10.34 13.91 -10.26
CA LEU A 379 -11.22 13.08 -11.08
C LEU A 379 -11.56 13.72 -12.45
N GLU A 380 -10.72 14.62 -12.89
CA GLU A 380 -10.80 15.25 -14.22
C GLU A 380 -10.19 14.38 -15.32
#